data_1247b26e3c12d7637e66d9e44442fd3b
#
_entry.id   1247b26e3c12d7637e66d9e44442fd3b
#
_cell.length_a   1.000
_cell.length_b   1.000
_cell.length_c   1.000
_cell.angle_alpha   90.00
_cell.angle_beta   90.00
_cell.angle_gamma   90.00
#
_symmetry.space_group_name_H-M   'P 1'
#
loop_
_entity.id
_entity.type
_entity.pdbx_description
1 polymer ?
#
loop_
_entity_poly.entity_id
_entity_poly.type
_entity_poly.pdbx_seq_one_letter_code
_entity_poly.pdbx_strand_id
1 'polypeptide(L)'
;MPRAGRLASATAAGDSQRHHPGNNDMRRFLAAVTLLLIACAFTAPAETAPAAPASYFDHAGHDDILSGGVKMITIDTPKGKFRVWTKRVGNNPTIKVLLLHGGPGATHEYFEAFDSYFPGAGIEYYYYDQLGSAFSDKPTDESLWEIPRFVEEVEQVRQALHLDKDNFYLLGHSWGGVLAIEYALKYPQHLKGLIISNMVDSIPAYNQYANKVLMPAMDPKKLAEVKRMEAEKKTADPAYMAILMPMHYEQHVLRMPADQWPEPVLRAFGHINEQIYVSMQGPSELGASGKLLHWDRSKDLKTIKVPTLVIGAQYDTMDPKYMEAMAKKMPDARFLLCPKGAHLAMYDDQQTYFTGLIGFLKDVDAGKPLR
;
A
#
# COMPACT_ATOMS: atom_id res chain seq x y z
N MET A 1 33.52 -35.52 12.77
CA MET A 1 33.79 -36.95 12.97
C MET A 1 33.04 -37.45 14.20
N PRO A 2 32.51 -38.70 14.22
CA PRO A 2 32.09 -39.55 13.11
C PRO A 2 30.66 -40.14 13.22
N ARG A 3 30.18 -40.65 12.17
CA ARG A 3 29.69 -41.95 11.64
C ARG A 3 28.23 -42.27 12.00
N ALA A 4 27.36 -42.38 11.05
CA ALA A 4 27.10 -43.43 10.03
C ALA A 4 26.63 -44.77 10.64
N GLY A 5 25.45 -45.22 10.25
CA GLY A 5 24.88 -46.52 10.46
C GLY A 5 23.80 -46.81 9.45
N ARG A 6 24.16 -47.57 8.42
CA ARG A 6 23.28 -48.25 7.45
C ARG A 6 22.76 -49.56 8.06
N LEU A 7 21.67 -50.11 7.46
CA LEU A 7 21.45 -51.49 7.00
C LEU A 7 19.95 -51.69 6.86
N ALA A 8 19.42 -51.91 5.68
CA ALA A 8 19.39 -53.08 4.78
C ALA A 8 18.22 -54.05 5.12
N SER A 9 17.29 -54.12 4.23
CA SER A 9 16.78 -55.11 3.28
C SER A 9 16.32 -56.49 3.81
N ALA A 10 15.17 -56.95 3.29
CA ALA A 10 14.87 -58.30 2.74
C ALA A 10 13.35 -58.38 2.47
N THR A 11 12.88 -58.49 1.28
CA THR A 11 12.55 -59.55 0.33
C THR A 11 11.86 -60.81 0.86
N ALA A 12 10.69 -61.12 0.26
CA ALA A 12 10.23 -62.38 -0.34
C ALA A 12 8.71 -62.41 -0.42
N ALA A 13 8.01 -62.46 -1.54
CA ALA A 13 7.79 -63.47 -2.58
C ALA A 13 6.92 -64.70 -2.13
N GLY A 14 5.88 -64.98 -2.92
CA GLY A 14 5.08 -66.23 -2.90
C GLY A 14 3.66 -66.00 -3.37
N ASP A 15 3.31 -66.19 -4.43
CA ASP A 15 2.89 -66.99 -5.57
C ASP A 15 1.79 -68.02 -5.27
N SER A 16 0.91 -68.18 -6.22
CA SER A 16 0.10 -69.31 -6.71
C SER A 16 -1.43 -69.08 -6.68
N GLN A 17 -1.98 -68.87 -7.84
CA GLN A 17 -2.50 -69.79 -8.86
C GLN A 17 -3.91 -70.41 -8.58
N ARG A 18 -4.79 -70.15 -9.57
CA ARG A 18 -5.74 -71.02 -10.32
C ARG A 18 -7.07 -71.32 -9.66
N HIS A 19 -8.20 -71.18 -10.29
CA HIS A 19 -8.76 -71.92 -11.44
C HIS A 19 -10.13 -71.35 -11.87
N HIS A 20 -10.35 -71.24 -13.18
CA HIS A 20 -11.65 -71.35 -13.89
C HIS A 20 -12.13 -72.80 -13.91
N PRO A 21 -13.33 -73.22 -14.41
CA PRO A 21 -14.19 -72.66 -15.44
C PRO A 21 -15.71 -72.97 -15.37
N GLY A 22 -16.41 -72.49 -16.39
CA GLY A 22 -17.50 -73.22 -17.09
C GLY A 22 -18.89 -72.73 -16.84
N ASN A 23 -19.67 -72.43 -17.76
CA ASN A 23 -20.14 -72.76 -19.04
C ASN A 23 -21.68 -72.81 -19.09
N ASN A 24 -22.29 -72.23 -20.11
CA ASN A 24 -23.52 -72.56 -20.84
C ASN A 24 -24.86 -72.50 -20.13
N ASP A 25 -25.95 -72.02 -20.69
CA ASP A 25 -26.60 -72.16 -21.98
C ASP A 25 -27.82 -71.21 -22.05
N MET A 26 -27.97 -70.50 -23.10
CA MET A 26 -28.83 -70.65 -24.29
C MET A 26 -30.38 -70.61 -24.11
N ARG A 27 -30.98 -69.59 -24.74
CA ARG A 27 -32.24 -69.54 -25.40
C ARG A 27 -33.56 -69.32 -24.60
N ARG A 28 -34.25 -68.20 -24.89
CA ARG A 28 -35.48 -68.26 -25.72
C ARG A 28 -36.07 -66.88 -26.02
N PHE A 29 -36.45 -66.73 -27.28
CA PHE A 29 -37.22 -65.68 -27.91
C PHE A 29 -38.48 -65.30 -27.17
N LEU A 30 -38.80 -64.00 -27.08
CA LEU A 30 -40.16 -63.50 -27.31
C LEU A 30 -40.08 -62.04 -27.79
N ALA A 31 -40.69 -61.81 -28.97
CA ALA A 31 -40.90 -60.51 -29.52
C ALA A 31 -42.00 -59.76 -28.77
N ALA A 32 -41.77 -58.51 -28.43
CA ALA A 32 -42.83 -57.56 -28.13
C ALA A 32 -42.43 -56.18 -28.70
N VAL A 33 -43.24 -55.75 -29.66
CA VAL A 33 -43.25 -54.41 -30.22
C VAL A 33 -43.54 -53.42 -29.14
N THR A 34 -42.65 -52.51 -28.86
CA THR A 34 -42.96 -51.38 -28.00
C THR A 34 -42.62 -50.10 -28.70
N LEU A 35 -43.61 -49.25 -28.82
CA LEU A 35 -43.58 -47.91 -29.39
C LEU A 35 -42.40 -47.08 -28.89
N LEU A 36 -41.65 -46.52 -29.83
CA LEU A 36 -40.62 -45.54 -29.58
C LEU A 36 -41.28 -44.17 -29.35
N LEU A 37 -41.56 -43.81 -28.08
CA LEU A 37 -41.85 -42.43 -27.66
C LEU A 37 -40.51 -41.71 -27.46
N ILE A 38 -40.07 -40.93 -28.47
CA ILE A 38 -38.99 -40.00 -28.34
C ILE A 38 -39.47 -38.84 -27.45
N ALA A 39 -39.25 -38.93 -26.16
CA ALA A 39 -39.33 -37.78 -25.26
C ALA A 39 -38.09 -36.93 -25.47
N CYS A 40 -38.21 -35.88 -26.28
CA CYS A 40 -37.25 -34.77 -26.29
C CYS A 40 -37.29 -34.11 -24.87
N ALA A 41 -36.48 -34.60 -23.97
CA ALA A 41 -36.19 -33.86 -22.77
C ALA A 41 -35.36 -32.63 -23.16
N PHE A 42 -36.01 -31.49 -23.29
CA PHE A 42 -35.35 -30.20 -23.23
C PHE A 42 -34.77 -30.09 -21.83
N THR A 43 -33.49 -30.42 -21.67
CA THR A 43 -32.72 -30.02 -20.51
C THR A 43 -32.55 -28.51 -20.62
N ALA A 44 -33.39 -27.75 -19.92
CA ALA A 44 -33.11 -26.35 -19.63
C ALA A 44 -31.69 -26.27 -19.07
N PRO A 45 -30.85 -25.34 -19.53
CA PRO A 45 -29.57 -25.14 -18.87
C PRO A 45 -29.84 -24.87 -17.40
N ALA A 46 -29.19 -25.66 -16.53
CA ALA A 46 -29.24 -25.41 -15.11
C ALA A 46 -28.75 -23.97 -14.89
N GLU A 47 -29.66 -23.11 -14.49
CA GLU A 47 -29.33 -21.76 -14.03
C GLU A 47 -28.36 -21.95 -12.86
N THR A 48 -27.07 -21.69 -13.11
CA THR A 48 -26.06 -21.75 -12.06
C THR A 48 -26.48 -20.73 -11.01
N ALA A 49 -26.86 -21.20 -9.83
CA ALA A 49 -27.14 -20.34 -8.70
C ALA A 49 -25.98 -19.33 -8.57
N PRO A 50 -26.28 -18.03 -8.39
CA PRO A 50 -25.23 -17.04 -8.22
C PRO A 50 -24.28 -17.53 -7.14
N ALA A 51 -22.99 -17.56 -7.47
CA ALA A 51 -21.94 -17.94 -6.50
C ALA A 51 -22.13 -17.09 -5.24
N ALA A 52 -22.12 -17.73 -4.08
CA ALA A 52 -22.16 -17.01 -2.81
C ALA A 52 -21.05 -15.94 -2.85
N PRO A 53 -21.33 -14.70 -2.37
CA PRO A 53 -20.31 -13.66 -2.37
C PRO A 53 -19.06 -14.17 -1.66
N ALA A 54 -17.89 -14.03 -2.30
CA ALA A 54 -16.63 -14.46 -1.74
C ALA A 54 -16.44 -13.83 -0.34
N SER A 55 -16.11 -14.67 0.64
CA SER A 55 -15.81 -14.17 1.98
C SER A 55 -14.54 -13.30 1.93
N TYR A 56 -14.41 -12.34 2.86
CA TYR A 56 -13.20 -11.50 2.97
C TYR A 56 -11.91 -12.33 3.05
N PHE A 57 -11.96 -13.51 3.63
CA PHE A 57 -10.83 -14.43 3.75
C PHE A 57 -10.81 -15.52 2.66
N ASP A 58 -11.70 -15.44 1.67
CA ASP A 58 -11.67 -16.36 0.55
C ASP A 58 -10.65 -15.85 -0.50
N HIS A 59 -9.60 -16.62 -0.69
CA HIS A 59 -8.54 -16.31 -1.65
C HIS A 59 -8.58 -17.22 -2.89
N ALA A 60 -9.65 -18.01 -3.06
CA ALA A 60 -9.80 -18.89 -4.21
C ALA A 60 -9.74 -18.10 -5.53
N GLY A 61 -8.97 -18.60 -6.49
CA GLY A 61 -8.77 -17.95 -7.79
C GLY A 61 -7.70 -16.85 -7.84
N HIS A 62 -7.10 -16.47 -6.70
CA HIS A 62 -5.96 -15.56 -6.68
C HIS A 62 -4.64 -16.31 -6.91
N ASP A 63 -3.73 -15.73 -7.69
CA ASP A 63 -2.43 -16.31 -8.05
C ASP A 63 -1.39 -16.22 -6.92
N ASP A 64 -1.69 -15.49 -5.86
CA ASP A 64 -0.84 -15.23 -4.69
C ASP A 64 -1.14 -16.08 -3.45
N ILE A 65 -2.02 -17.10 -3.56
CA ILE A 65 -2.43 -17.94 -2.41
C ILE A 65 -1.24 -18.61 -1.74
N LEU A 66 -0.37 -19.24 -2.53
CA LEU A 66 0.78 -20.00 -2.01
C LEU A 66 1.82 -19.10 -1.32
N SER A 67 1.85 -17.82 -1.67
CA SER A 67 2.78 -16.85 -1.10
C SER A 67 2.16 -15.99 0.03
N GLY A 68 0.93 -16.32 0.45
CA GLY A 68 0.25 -15.57 1.51
C GLY A 68 -0.11 -14.13 1.11
N GLY A 69 -0.43 -13.93 -0.17
CA GLY A 69 -0.76 -12.63 -0.74
C GLY A 69 0.45 -11.84 -1.28
N VAL A 70 1.67 -12.36 -1.13
CA VAL A 70 2.88 -11.69 -1.63
C VAL A 70 3.04 -11.92 -3.14
N LYS A 71 3.33 -10.82 -3.86
CA LYS A 71 3.63 -10.83 -5.29
C LYS A 71 4.82 -9.95 -5.58
N MET A 72 5.84 -10.53 -6.25
CA MET A 72 6.94 -9.76 -6.83
C MET A 72 6.57 -9.34 -8.24
N ILE A 73 6.42 -8.04 -8.45
CA ILE A 73 6.02 -7.47 -9.73
C ILE A 73 7.25 -6.97 -10.46
N THR A 74 7.47 -7.46 -11.68
CA THR A 74 8.54 -6.94 -12.54
C THR A 74 8.07 -5.64 -13.19
N ILE A 75 8.86 -4.59 -13.01
CA ILE A 75 8.64 -3.27 -13.61
C ILE A 75 9.74 -2.96 -14.63
N ASP A 76 9.36 -2.22 -15.66
CA ASP A 76 10.29 -1.65 -16.64
C ASP A 76 10.72 -0.24 -16.20
N THR A 77 12.01 0.01 -16.28
CA THR A 77 12.60 1.33 -16.01
C THR A 77 13.58 1.73 -17.11
N PRO A 78 13.98 3.01 -17.20
CA PRO A 78 15.02 3.42 -18.14
C PRO A 78 16.38 2.71 -17.96
N LYS A 79 16.56 2.03 -16.83
CA LYS A 79 17.80 1.30 -16.49
C LYS A 79 17.63 -0.22 -16.49
N GLY A 80 16.55 -0.71 -17.04
CA GLY A 80 16.24 -2.15 -17.12
C GLY A 80 15.07 -2.57 -16.25
N LYS A 81 14.95 -3.88 -16.08
CA LYS A 81 13.86 -4.48 -15.29
C LYS A 81 14.29 -4.68 -13.86
N PHE A 82 13.39 -4.32 -12.94
CA PHE A 82 13.54 -4.56 -11.52
C PHE A 82 12.24 -5.18 -10.97
N ARG A 83 12.31 -5.71 -9.75
CA ARG A 83 11.15 -6.28 -9.07
C ARG A 83 10.77 -5.42 -7.88
N VAL A 84 9.48 -5.17 -7.75
CA VAL A 84 8.91 -4.51 -6.58
C VAL A 84 8.00 -5.47 -5.83
N TRP A 85 8.02 -5.37 -4.51
CA TRP A 85 7.27 -6.24 -3.62
C TRP A 85 5.91 -5.65 -3.30
N THR A 86 4.87 -6.50 -3.33
CA THR A 86 3.52 -6.19 -2.86
C THR A 86 2.98 -7.32 -2.01
N LYS A 87 2.03 -7.00 -1.11
CA LYS A 87 1.29 -8.00 -0.36
C LYS A 87 -0.19 -7.60 -0.29
N ARG A 88 -1.06 -8.44 -0.81
CA ARG A 88 -2.51 -8.31 -0.71
C ARG A 88 -3.01 -8.84 0.63
N VAL A 89 -3.93 -8.10 1.25
CA VAL A 89 -4.68 -8.51 2.44
C VAL A 89 -6.16 -8.37 2.15
N GLY A 90 -6.91 -9.44 2.38
CA GLY A 90 -8.36 -9.49 2.19
C GLY A 90 -8.79 -9.81 0.76
N ASN A 91 -10.11 -9.70 0.56
CA ASN A 91 -10.79 -9.90 -0.71
C ASN A 91 -12.04 -9.01 -0.73
N ASN A 92 -12.05 -8.02 -1.62
CA ASN A 92 -13.20 -7.13 -1.82
C ASN A 92 -13.31 -6.76 -3.30
N PRO A 93 -14.47 -6.90 -3.94
CA PRO A 93 -14.63 -6.63 -5.37
C PRO A 93 -14.55 -5.15 -5.74
N THR A 94 -14.92 -4.24 -4.84
CA THR A 94 -15.16 -2.82 -5.14
C THR A 94 -14.31 -1.84 -4.34
N ILE A 95 -13.70 -2.26 -3.22
CA ILE A 95 -12.84 -1.40 -2.41
C ILE A 95 -11.46 -2.06 -2.25
N LYS A 96 -10.49 -1.64 -3.09
CA LYS A 96 -9.10 -2.10 -3.09
C LYS A 96 -8.16 -0.91 -2.95
N VAL A 97 -7.43 -0.85 -1.85
CA VAL A 97 -6.58 0.29 -1.52
C VAL A 97 -5.12 -0.07 -1.73
N LEU A 98 -4.42 0.61 -2.63
CA LEU A 98 -2.97 0.54 -2.75
C LEU A 98 -2.34 1.60 -1.84
N LEU A 99 -1.44 1.18 -0.95
CA LEU A 99 -0.79 2.02 0.05
C LEU A 99 0.59 2.48 -0.45
N LEU A 100 0.75 3.76 -0.72
CA LEU A 100 2.02 4.38 -1.10
C LEU A 100 2.70 4.96 0.13
N HIS A 101 3.81 4.33 0.55
CA HIS A 101 4.59 4.79 1.69
C HIS A 101 5.35 6.10 1.42
N GLY A 102 5.73 6.75 2.52
CA GLY A 102 6.49 8.00 2.55
C GLY A 102 8.02 7.82 2.36
N GLY A 103 8.75 8.74 2.90
CA GLY A 103 10.18 8.91 2.77
C GLY A 103 10.51 10.10 1.87
N PRO A 104 10.91 9.92 0.59
CA PRO A 104 11.04 8.68 -0.22
C PRO A 104 12.01 7.64 0.35
N GLY A 105 11.86 6.39 -0.06
CA GLY A 105 12.77 5.33 0.41
C GLY A 105 12.44 4.76 1.80
N ALA A 106 11.28 5.11 2.42
CA ALA A 106 10.76 4.39 3.57
C ALA A 106 10.23 3.01 3.16
N THR A 107 9.39 2.39 3.97
CA THR A 107 8.87 1.05 3.74
C THR A 107 7.37 0.97 4.04
N HIS A 108 6.70 -0.13 3.63
CA HIS A 108 5.31 -0.37 3.96
C HIS A 108 5.05 -0.55 5.46
N GLU A 109 6.06 -0.89 6.25
CA GLU A 109 5.95 -1.43 7.62
C GLU A 109 5.12 -0.55 8.56
N TYR A 110 5.25 0.77 8.48
CA TYR A 110 4.44 1.65 9.34
C TYR A 110 2.94 1.69 8.95
N PHE A 111 2.56 1.12 7.82
CA PHE A 111 1.15 0.91 7.48
C PHE A 111 0.54 -0.33 8.16
N GLU A 112 1.30 -1.13 8.91
CA GLU A 112 0.75 -2.30 9.61
C GLU A 112 -0.35 -1.94 10.63
N ALA A 113 -0.47 -0.69 11.04
CA ALA A 113 -1.63 -0.19 11.78
C ALA A 113 -2.97 -0.44 11.07
N PHE A 114 -2.97 -0.53 9.73
CA PHE A 114 -4.15 -0.79 8.91
C PHE A 114 -4.73 -2.19 9.15
N ASP A 115 -3.92 -3.17 9.53
CA ASP A 115 -4.33 -4.55 9.85
C ASP A 115 -5.34 -4.60 11.01
N SER A 116 -5.32 -3.60 11.90
CA SER A 116 -6.26 -3.51 13.02
C SER A 116 -7.65 -2.96 12.64
N TYR A 117 -7.80 -2.36 11.44
CA TYR A 117 -9.01 -1.63 11.07
C TYR A 117 -9.64 -2.10 9.74
N PHE A 118 -8.84 -2.29 8.70
CA PHE A 118 -9.36 -2.59 7.37
C PHE A 118 -10.01 -3.97 7.26
N PRO A 119 -9.48 -5.05 7.86
CA PRO A 119 -10.14 -6.36 7.84
C PRO A 119 -11.54 -6.32 8.46
N GLY A 120 -11.70 -5.66 9.60
CA GLY A 120 -13.00 -5.49 10.26
C GLY A 120 -13.99 -4.65 9.47
N ALA A 121 -13.51 -3.81 8.57
CA ALA A 121 -14.32 -3.01 7.65
C ALA A 121 -14.61 -3.70 6.31
N GLY A 122 -13.99 -4.87 6.06
CA GLY A 122 -14.09 -5.63 4.82
C GLY A 122 -13.36 -5.01 3.64
N ILE A 123 -12.31 -4.21 3.87
CA ILE A 123 -11.55 -3.49 2.85
C ILE A 123 -10.34 -4.32 2.43
N GLU A 124 -10.20 -4.61 1.12
CA GLU A 124 -8.99 -5.20 0.55
C GLU A 124 -7.93 -4.12 0.38
N TYR A 125 -6.68 -4.42 0.72
CA TYR A 125 -5.59 -3.49 0.59
C TYR A 125 -4.28 -4.17 0.24
N TYR A 126 -3.36 -3.36 -0.31
CA TYR A 126 -2.07 -3.80 -0.78
C TYR A 126 -0.97 -2.98 -0.11
N TYR A 127 -0.13 -3.66 0.64
CA TYR A 127 1.19 -3.15 0.96
C TYR A 127 2.05 -3.15 -0.30
N TYR A 128 2.92 -2.18 -0.41
CA TYR A 128 3.79 -2.02 -1.55
C TYR A 128 5.09 -1.32 -1.11
N ASP A 129 6.22 -1.96 -1.37
CA ASP A 129 7.53 -1.35 -1.25
C ASP A 129 7.96 -0.82 -2.62
N GLN A 130 8.13 0.50 -2.72
CA GLN A 130 8.60 1.15 -3.94
C GLN A 130 10.04 0.70 -4.26
N LEU A 131 10.46 0.82 -5.52
CA LEU A 131 11.82 0.45 -5.92
C LEU A 131 12.86 1.15 -5.05
N GLY A 132 13.78 0.38 -4.50
CA GLY A 132 14.79 0.84 -3.56
C GLY A 132 14.42 0.67 -2.09
N SER A 133 13.17 0.28 -1.77
CA SER A 133 12.65 0.12 -0.41
C SER A 133 12.57 -1.35 0.01
N ALA A 134 12.72 -1.62 1.29
CA ALA A 134 12.55 -2.90 2.00
C ALA A 134 12.77 -4.16 1.14
N PHE A 135 11.70 -4.84 0.72
CA PHE A 135 11.73 -6.12 0.02
C PHE A 135 11.81 -6.00 -1.51
N SER A 136 11.78 -4.79 -2.05
CA SER A 136 11.98 -4.52 -3.47
C SER A 136 13.46 -4.53 -3.85
N ASP A 137 13.76 -4.68 -5.14
CA ASP A 137 15.12 -4.58 -5.65
C ASP A 137 15.71 -3.18 -5.31
N LYS A 138 17.01 -3.13 -5.02
CA LYS A 138 17.70 -1.92 -4.54
C LYS A 138 18.81 -1.48 -5.50
N PRO A 139 18.46 -0.93 -6.68
CA PRO A 139 19.46 -0.32 -7.56
C PRO A 139 20.09 0.90 -6.91
N THR A 140 21.31 1.22 -7.32
CA THR A 140 22.09 2.37 -6.81
C THR A 140 22.14 3.54 -7.78
N ASP A 141 21.54 3.44 -8.96
CA ASP A 141 21.55 4.49 -9.98
C ASP A 141 20.59 5.63 -9.59
N GLU A 142 21.14 6.76 -9.20
CA GLU A 142 20.38 7.94 -8.74
C GLU A 142 19.47 8.57 -9.80
N SER A 143 19.68 8.27 -11.09
CA SER A 143 18.80 8.71 -12.15
C SER A 143 17.42 8.03 -12.12
N LEU A 144 17.26 6.97 -11.31
CA LEU A 144 15.99 6.32 -11.05
C LEU A 144 15.11 7.06 -10.01
N TRP A 145 15.70 7.97 -9.24
CA TRP A 145 15.00 8.69 -8.18
C TRP A 145 14.38 9.99 -8.71
N GLU A 146 13.37 9.82 -9.59
CA GLU A 146 12.63 10.91 -10.22
C GLU A 146 11.13 10.66 -10.14
N ILE A 147 10.34 11.71 -9.86
CA ILE A 147 8.87 11.60 -9.70
C ILE A 147 8.21 10.89 -10.88
N PRO A 148 8.48 11.26 -12.15
CA PRO A 148 7.83 10.62 -13.30
C PRO A 148 8.09 9.11 -13.37
N ARG A 149 9.28 8.65 -12.97
CA ARG A 149 9.63 7.23 -12.96
C ARG A 149 8.81 6.48 -11.90
N PHE A 150 8.64 7.06 -10.69
CA PHE A 150 7.81 6.47 -9.65
C PHE A 150 6.32 6.43 -10.04
N VAL A 151 5.83 7.43 -10.77
CA VAL A 151 4.45 7.42 -11.31
C VAL A 151 4.24 6.25 -12.27
N GLU A 152 5.20 6.00 -13.19
CA GLU A 152 5.15 4.85 -14.10
C GLU A 152 5.23 3.51 -13.36
N GLU A 153 6.00 3.45 -12.28
CA GLU A 153 6.07 2.27 -11.42
C GLU A 153 4.70 1.96 -10.80
N VAL A 154 4.03 2.97 -10.23
CA VAL A 154 2.67 2.80 -9.68
C VAL A 154 1.70 2.30 -10.74
N GLU A 155 1.77 2.81 -11.98
CA GLU A 155 0.91 2.37 -13.07
C GLU A 155 1.16 0.90 -13.43
N GLN A 156 2.42 0.47 -13.50
CA GLN A 156 2.77 -0.93 -13.76
C GLN A 156 2.31 -1.84 -12.62
N VAL A 157 2.45 -1.41 -11.35
CA VAL A 157 1.95 -2.14 -10.18
C VAL A 157 0.43 -2.26 -10.24
N ARG A 158 -0.31 -1.17 -10.51
CA ARG A 158 -1.75 -1.18 -10.69
C ARG A 158 -2.20 -2.22 -11.73
N GLN A 159 -1.54 -2.22 -12.91
CA GLN A 159 -1.85 -3.16 -13.99
C GLN A 159 -1.63 -4.62 -13.55
N ALA A 160 -0.50 -4.91 -12.92
CA ALA A 160 -0.16 -6.26 -12.44
C ALA A 160 -1.07 -6.76 -11.32
N LEU A 161 -1.70 -5.85 -10.56
CA LEU A 161 -2.67 -6.15 -9.51
C LEU A 161 -4.13 -6.11 -10.00
N HIS A 162 -4.36 -5.84 -11.29
CA HIS A 162 -5.69 -5.75 -11.91
C HIS A 162 -6.62 -4.75 -11.20
N LEU A 163 -6.07 -3.60 -10.79
CA LEU A 163 -6.83 -2.52 -10.18
C LEU A 163 -7.36 -1.57 -11.26
N ASP A 164 -8.61 -1.13 -11.15
CA ASP A 164 -9.25 -0.25 -12.13
C ASP A 164 -10.25 0.73 -11.50
N LYS A 165 -10.86 1.57 -12.33
CA LYS A 165 -11.80 2.61 -11.91
C LYS A 165 -13.00 2.11 -11.08
N ASP A 166 -13.30 0.82 -11.11
CA ASP A 166 -14.45 0.25 -10.40
C ASP A 166 -14.07 -0.24 -9.00
N ASN A 167 -12.76 -0.34 -8.70
CA ASN A 167 -12.28 -0.86 -7.42
C ASN A 167 -11.06 -0.14 -6.83
N PHE A 168 -10.34 0.68 -7.59
CA PHE A 168 -9.02 1.19 -7.22
C PHE A 168 -9.07 2.48 -6.42
N TYR A 169 -8.66 2.41 -5.16
CA TYR A 169 -8.37 3.55 -4.31
C TYR A 169 -6.86 3.66 -4.10
N LEU A 170 -6.31 4.86 -4.30
CA LEU A 170 -4.90 5.14 -4.09
C LEU A 170 -4.73 5.99 -2.84
N LEU A 171 -4.05 5.45 -1.83
CA LEU A 171 -3.69 6.17 -0.63
C LEU A 171 -2.20 6.47 -0.63
N GLY A 172 -1.84 7.74 -0.57
CA GLY A 172 -0.46 8.18 -0.41
C GLY A 172 -0.26 8.94 0.89
N HIS A 173 0.72 8.51 1.70
CA HIS A 173 1.12 9.19 2.93
C HIS A 173 2.48 9.87 2.73
N SER A 174 2.60 11.13 3.18
CA SER A 174 3.85 11.88 3.08
C SER A 174 4.35 11.95 1.62
N TRP A 175 5.59 11.58 1.31
CA TRP A 175 6.05 11.43 -0.07
C TRP A 175 5.08 10.61 -0.95
N GLY A 176 4.48 9.56 -0.40
CA GLY A 176 3.43 8.81 -1.10
C GLY A 176 2.25 9.70 -1.52
N GLY A 177 1.97 10.78 -0.79
CA GLY A 177 0.98 11.80 -1.14
C GLY A 177 1.39 12.64 -2.35
N VAL A 178 2.68 13.02 -2.48
CA VAL A 178 3.24 13.62 -3.71
C VAL A 178 3.00 12.70 -4.89
N LEU A 179 3.36 11.43 -4.73
CA LEU A 179 3.22 10.41 -5.77
C LEU A 179 1.76 10.17 -6.15
N ALA A 180 0.84 10.15 -5.17
CA ALA A 180 -0.59 10.00 -5.41
C ALA A 180 -1.19 11.20 -6.17
N ILE A 181 -0.78 12.42 -5.84
CA ILE A 181 -1.18 13.63 -6.59
C ILE A 181 -0.71 13.55 -8.04
N GLU A 182 0.57 13.26 -8.28
CA GLU A 182 1.13 13.12 -9.62
C GLU A 182 0.46 12.01 -10.44
N TYR A 183 0.18 10.88 -9.79
CA TYR A 183 -0.57 9.79 -10.42
C TYR A 183 -1.98 10.23 -10.80
N ALA A 184 -2.71 10.90 -9.90
CA ALA A 184 -4.07 11.37 -10.17
C ALA A 184 -4.14 12.45 -11.26
N LEU A 185 -3.09 13.27 -11.41
CA LEU A 185 -2.98 14.23 -12.51
C LEU A 185 -2.72 13.55 -13.85
N LYS A 186 -1.97 12.44 -13.87
CA LYS A 186 -1.61 11.73 -15.10
C LYS A 186 -2.61 10.66 -15.52
N TYR A 187 -3.14 9.90 -14.56
CA TYR A 187 -3.98 8.72 -14.77
C TYR A 187 -5.32 8.76 -14.01
N PRO A 188 -6.05 9.91 -14.01
CA PRO A 188 -7.27 10.04 -13.23
C PRO A 188 -8.36 9.02 -13.58
N GLN A 189 -8.36 8.54 -14.83
CA GLN A 189 -9.36 7.60 -15.36
C GLN A 189 -9.28 6.20 -14.75
N HIS A 190 -8.20 5.86 -14.05
CA HIS A 190 -8.04 4.56 -13.42
C HIS A 190 -8.49 4.54 -11.96
N LEU A 191 -8.68 5.72 -11.34
CA LEU A 191 -8.98 5.86 -9.92
C LEU A 191 -10.48 5.88 -9.66
N LYS A 192 -10.92 5.11 -8.66
CA LYS A 192 -12.23 5.23 -8.02
C LYS A 192 -12.22 6.27 -6.91
N GLY A 193 -11.12 6.38 -6.17
CA GLY A 193 -10.92 7.37 -5.13
C GLY A 193 -9.44 7.63 -4.84
N LEU A 194 -9.16 8.81 -4.31
CA LEU A 194 -7.82 9.29 -3.97
C LEU A 194 -7.77 9.67 -2.48
N ILE A 195 -6.73 9.26 -1.78
CA ILE A 195 -6.49 9.67 -0.40
C ILE A 195 -5.09 10.28 -0.31
N ILE A 196 -5.02 11.55 0.09
CA ILE A 196 -3.79 12.29 0.34
C ILE A 196 -3.68 12.45 1.85
N SER A 197 -2.79 11.68 2.46
CA SER A 197 -2.62 11.63 3.90
C SER A 197 -1.36 12.36 4.32
N ASN A 198 -1.51 13.37 5.17
CA ASN A 198 -0.42 14.09 5.79
C ASN A 198 0.60 14.60 4.76
N MET A 199 0.09 15.26 3.72
CA MET A 199 0.88 15.86 2.65
C MET A 199 0.20 17.10 2.07
N VAL A 200 1.00 18.09 1.72
CA VAL A 200 0.60 19.31 1.00
C VAL A 200 0.84 19.17 -0.51
N ASP A 201 0.30 20.10 -1.29
CA ASP A 201 0.46 20.16 -2.74
C ASP A 201 1.67 20.99 -3.20
N SER A 202 2.50 21.45 -2.25
CA SER A 202 3.62 22.36 -2.52
C SER A 202 4.73 22.21 -1.46
N ILE A 203 5.91 21.80 -1.86
CA ILE A 203 7.10 21.78 -1.00
C ILE A 203 7.54 23.19 -0.59
N PRO A 204 7.49 24.23 -1.44
CA PRO A 204 7.66 25.60 -0.97
C PRO A 204 6.73 26.00 0.19
N ALA A 205 5.46 25.54 0.19
CA ALA A 205 4.54 25.79 1.30
C ALA A 205 4.93 25.00 2.56
N TYR A 206 5.34 23.73 2.43
CA TYR A 206 5.89 22.95 3.52
C TYR A 206 7.11 23.66 4.16
N ASN A 207 8.08 24.05 3.37
CA ASN A 207 9.27 24.77 3.83
C ASN A 207 8.93 26.11 4.48
N GLN A 208 7.89 26.81 3.98
CA GLN A 208 7.42 28.05 4.60
C GLN A 208 6.89 27.82 6.01
N TYR A 209 6.10 26.76 6.21
CA TYR A 209 5.57 26.38 7.52
C TYR A 209 6.69 25.97 8.48
N ALA A 210 7.61 25.13 8.03
CA ALA A 210 8.78 24.74 8.81
C ALA A 210 9.60 25.97 9.28
N ASN A 211 9.89 26.89 8.34
CA ASN A 211 10.69 28.08 8.65
C ASN A 211 9.98 29.13 9.52
N LYS A 212 8.64 29.32 9.34
CA LYS A 212 7.92 30.39 10.02
C LYS A 212 7.24 29.95 11.31
N VAL A 213 6.98 28.66 11.49
CA VAL A 213 6.22 28.14 12.63
C VAL A 213 7.03 27.14 13.44
N LEU A 214 7.53 26.05 12.81
CA LEU A 214 8.13 24.95 13.54
C LEU A 214 9.53 25.31 14.08
N MET A 215 10.42 25.81 13.22
CA MET A 215 11.78 26.18 13.63
C MET A 215 11.83 27.30 14.69
N PRO A 216 11.01 28.37 14.62
CA PRO A 216 10.99 29.39 15.68
C PRO A 216 10.49 28.90 17.05
N ALA A 217 9.75 27.78 17.09
CA ALA A 217 9.30 27.16 18.33
C ALA A 217 10.37 26.27 19.00
N MET A 218 11.44 25.94 18.28
CA MET A 218 12.54 25.12 18.78
C MET A 218 13.50 25.94 19.67
N ASP A 219 14.28 25.26 20.50
CA ASP A 219 15.40 25.90 21.23
C ASP A 219 16.38 26.53 20.23
N PRO A 220 16.66 27.85 20.31
CA PRO A 220 17.49 28.54 19.33
C PRO A 220 18.92 28.02 19.23
N LYS A 221 19.53 27.56 20.35
CA LYS A 221 20.89 27.02 20.34
C LYS A 221 20.97 25.68 19.67
N LYS A 222 20.01 24.81 19.96
CA LYS A 222 19.91 23.50 19.35
C LYS A 222 19.57 23.61 17.84
N LEU A 223 18.68 24.53 17.46
CA LEU A 223 18.39 24.80 16.05
C LEU A 223 19.63 25.32 15.31
N ALA A 224 20.41 26.21 15.92
CA ALA A 224 21.68 26.68 15.34
C ALA A 224 22.68 25.54 15.14
N GLU A 225 22.74 24.60 16.08
CA GLU A 225 23.60 23.42 15.96
C GLU A 225 23.13 22.48 14.83
N VAL A 226 21.82 22.21 14.72
CA VAL A 226 21.24 21.44 13.60
C VAL A 226 21.63 22.07 12.26
N LYS A 227 21.43 23.37 12.10
CA LYS A 227 21.77 24.10 10.86
C LYS A 227 23.29 24.09 10.55
N ARG A 228 24.12 24.15 11.60
CA ARG A 228 25.57 24.03 11.45
C ARG A 228 25.95 22.64 10.93
N MET A 229 25.37 21.57 11.51
CA MET A 229 25.63 20.19 11.09
C MET A 229 25.16 19.95 9.63
N GLU A 230 24.02 20.51 9.24
CA GLU A 230 23.53 20.46 7.86
C GLU A 230 24.49 21.16 6.88
N ALA A 231 24.94 22.36 7.22
CA ALA A 231 25.91 23.12 6.40
C ALA A 231 27.26 22.39 6.27
N GLU A 232 27.70 21.71 7.31
CA GLU A 232 28.91 20.89 7.35
C GLU A 232 28.73 19.49 6.76
N LYS A 233 27.54 19.13 6.29
CA LYS A 233 27.17 17.79 5.78
C LYS A 233 27.40 16.67 6.81
N LYS A 234 27.21 16.97 8.10
CA LYS A 234 27.38 16.04 9.24
C LYS A 234 26.06 15.43 9.71
N THR A 235 25.09 15.25 8.82
CA THR A 235 23.75 14.77 9.17
C THR A 235 23.71 13.27 9.45
N ALA A 236 24.75 12.52 9.08
CA ALA A 236 24.96 11.11 9.49
C ALA A 236 25.54 10.96 10.92
N ASP A 237 25.95 12.04 11.55
CA ASP A 237 26.39 12.00 12.95
C ASP A 237 25.19 11.74 13.86
N PRO A 238 25.24 10.73 14.76
CA PRO A 238 24.13 10.44 15.69
C PRO A 238 23.67 11.64 16.52
N ALA A 239 24.56 12.62 16.78
CA ALA A 239 24.23 13.85 17.49
C ALA A 239 23.15 14.68 16.76
N TYR A 240 23.08 14.61 15.42
CA TYR A 240 22.07 15.30 14.63
C TYR A 240 20.65 14.83 14.99
N MET A 241 20.41 13.53 14.93
CA MET A 241 19.10 12.96 15.29
C MET A 241 18.84 13.03 16.80
N ALA A 242 19.86 12.94 17.64
CA ALA A 242 19.71 13.13 19.10
C ALA A 242 19.19 14.53 19.48
N ILE A 243 19.46 15.54 18.66
CA ILE A 243 18.87 16.88 18.81
C ILE A 243 17.44 16.93 18.24
N LEU A 244 17.24 16.42 17.03
CA LEU A 244 15.95 16.54 16.33
C LEU A 244 14.86 15.65 16.93
N MET A 245 15.21 14.48 17.45
CA MET A 245 14.23 13.52 17.96
C MET A 245 13.30 14.17 19.02
N PRO A 246 13.78 14.69 20.16
CA PRO A 246 12.90 15.29 21.15
C PRO A 246 12.30 16.65 20.75
N MET A 247 12.96 17.38 19.83
CA MET A 247 12.55 18.75 19.49
C MET A 247 11.58 18.82 18.34
N HIS A 248 11.59 17.82 17.46
CA HIS A 248 10.80 17.83 16.22
C HIS A 248 10.03 16.54 16.01
N TYR A 249 10.71 15.39 16.06
CA TYR A 249 10.08 14.11 15.72
C TYR A 249 9.03 13.69 16.75
N GLU A 250 9.31 13.77 18.04
CA GLU A 250 8.36 13.48 19.12
C GLU A 250 7.23 14.53 19.24
N GLN A 251 7.33 15.64 18.53
CA GLN A 251 6.33 16.70 18.56
C GLN A 251 5.46 16.72 17.30
N HIS A 252 6.06 16.41 16.13
CA HIS A 252 5.46 16.65 14.84
C HIS A 252 5.44 15.44 13.91
N VAL A 253 6.23 14.39 14.18
CA VAL A 253 6.22 13.15 13.40
C VAL A 253 5.33 12.10 14.08
N LEU A 254 5.62 11.74 15.32
CA LEU A 254 4.77 10.88 16.14
C LEU A 254 4.80 11.37 17.59
N ARG A 255 3.66 11.79 18.11
CA ARG A 255 3.54 12.48 19.41
C ARG A 255 3.57 11.54 20.60
N MET A 256 4.72 10.92 20.80
CA MET A 256 5.07 10.12 21.97
C MET A 256 6.59 10.07 22.12
N PRO A 257 7.12 9.75 23.33
CA PRO A 257 8.54 9.51 23.49
C PRO A 257 9.05 8.42 22.54
N ALA A 258 10.25 8.62 21.97
CA ALA A 258 10.77 7.72 20.93
C ALA A 258 10.95 6.27 21.42
N ASP A 259 11.21 6.05 22.70
CA ASP A 259 11.31 4.73 23.33
C ASP A 259 9.97 4.00 23.47
N GLN A 260 8.85 4.70 23.22
CA GLN A 260 7.49 4.16 23.20
C GLN A 260 6.91 4.04 21.79
N TRP A 261 7.68 4.38 20.76
CA TRP A 261 7.19 4.26 19.39
C TRP A 261 6.85 2.81 19.08
N PRO A 262 5.72 2.56 18.39
CA PRO A 262 5.32 1.22 17.98
C PRO A 262 6.40 0.54 17.12
N GLU A 263 6.57 -0.76 17.31
CA GLU A 263 7.58 -1.56 16.62
C GLU A 263 7.55 -1.38 15.09
N PRO A 264 6.36 -1.39 14.40
CA PRO A 264 6.34 -1.19 12.96
C PRO A 264 6.89 0.17 12.51
N VAL A 265 6.73 1.22 13.35
CA VAL A 265 7.31 2.54 13.08
C VAL A 265 8.83 2.51 13.25
N LEU A 266 9.32 1.94 14.36
CA LEU A 266 10.77 1.81 14.59
C LEU A 266 11.44 1.00 13.48
N ARG A 267 10.82 -0.08 13.04
CA ARG A 267 11.30 -0.95 11.96
C ARG A 267 11.33 -0.19 10.64
N ALA A 268 10.27 0.53 10.29
CA ALA A 268 10.19 1.32 9.07
C ALA A 268 11.29 2.41 9.04
N PHE A 269 11.53 3.09 10.17
CA PHE A 269 12.61 4.09 10.27
C PHE A 269 13.99 3.44 10.16
N GLY A 270 14.18 2.25 10.76
CA GLY A 270 15.42 1.50 10.66
C GLY A 270 15.74 0.95 9.26
N HIS A 271 14.72 0.84 8.40
CA HIS A 271 14.84 0.32 7.03
C HIS A 271 14.80 1.40 5.95
N ILE A 272 14.78 2.69 6.31
CA ILE A 272 14.83 3.78 5.34
C ILE A 272 16.08 3.65 4.46
N ASN A 273 15.88 3.73 3.14
CA ASN A 273 16.99 3.89 2.20
C ASN A 273 17.47 5.34 2.23
N GLU A 274 18.51 5.59 3.02
CA GLU A 274 19.07 6.94 3.23
C GLU A 274 19.53 7.60 1.93
N GLN A 275 20.06 6.83 0.97
CA GLN A 275 20.50 7.38 -0.32
C GLN A 275 19.31 8.02 -1.06
N ILE A 276 18.18 7.34 -1.11
CA ILE A 276 16.97 7.87 -1.76
C ILE A 276 16.41 9.03 -0.94
N TYR A 277 16.28 8.83 0.39
CA TYR A 277 15.71 9.81 1.29
C TYR A 277 16.45 11.15 1.23
N VAL A 278 17.76 11.14 1.44
CA VAL A 278 18.58 12.36 1.45
C VAL A 278 18.62 13.03 0.06
N SER A 279 18.72 12.22 -1.01
CA SER A 279 18.75 12.76 -2.39
C SER A 279 17.45 13.48 -2.77
N MET A 280 16.30 12.94 -2.37
CA MET A 280 14.99 13.47 -2.79
C MET A 280 14.38 14.44 -1.77
N GLN A 281 14.34 14.06 -0.48
CA GLN A 281 13.75 14.86 0.60
C GLN A 281 14.77 15.82 1.20
N GLY A 282 15.91 15.32 1.60
CA GLY A 282 16.91 16.03 2.42
C GLY A 282 17.20 15.25 3.70
N PRO A 283 17.93 15.83 4.66
CA PRO A 283 18.49 15.11 5.79
C PRO A 283 17.46 14.78 6.91
N SER A 284 16.28 15.41 6.91
CA SER A 284 15.30 15.26 7.99
C SER A 284 13.89 15.71 7.59
N GLU A 285 12.93 15.56 8.51
CA GLU A 285 11.55 16.04 8.38
C GLU A 285 11.39 17.55 8.74
N LEU A 286 12.48 18.27 8.92
CA LEU A 286 12.45 19.71 9.20
C LEU A 286 12.51 20.56 7.91
N GLY A 287 11.61 20.25 6.96
CA GLY A 287 11.58 20.82 5.62
C GLY A 287 12.24 19.90 4.58
N ALA A 288 12.18 20.28 3.32
CA ALA A 288 12.76 19.54 2.21
C ALA A 288 13.80 20.39 1.46
N SER A 289 14.96 19.78 1.15
CA SER A 289 16.09 20.42 0.47
C SER A 289 16.65 19.62 -0.71
N GLY A 290 16.14 18.40 -0.93
CA GLY A 290 16.55 17.52 -2.02
C GLY A 290 15.87 17.85 -3.35
N LYS A 291 15.77 16.87 -4.25
CA LYS A 291 15.14 17.00 -5.58
C LYS A 291 13.69 17.50 -5.52
N LEU A 292 12.99 17.28 -4.39
CA LEU A 292 11.61 17.72 -4.19
C LEU A 292 11.48 19.23 -3.93
N LEU A 293 12.56 19.96 -3.64
CA LEU A 293 12.57 21.36 -3.18
C LEU A 293 11.63 22.30 -3.96
N HIS A 294 11.50 22.11 -5.26
CA HIS A 294 10.70 22.99 -6.13
C HIS A 294 9.39 22.36 -6.60
N TRP A 295 9.00 21.19 -6.04
CA TRP A 295 7.75 20.56 -6.43
C TRP A 295 6.55 21.36 -5.93
N ASP A 296 5.67 21.74 -6.86
CA ASP A 296 4.46 22.54 -6.58
C ASP A 296 3.35 22.21 -7.59
N ARG A 297 2.22 21.68 -7.08
CA ARG A 297 1.00 21.37 -7.82
C ARG A 297 -0.20 22.19 -7.34
N SER A 298 0.03 23.26 -6.58
CA SER A 298 -1.02 24.08 -5.98
C SER A 298 -2.01 24.67 -6.99
N LYS A 299 -1.61 24.82 -8.24
CA LYS A 299 -2.45 25.33 -9.34
C LYS A 299 -3.21 24.23 -10.09
N ASP A 300 -2.76 22.98 -9.95
CA ASP A 300 -3.23 21.84 -10.75
C ASP A 300 -4.34 21.06 -10.06
N LEU A 301 -4.47 21.11 -8.73
CA LEU A 301 -5.44 20.34 -7.95
C LEU A 301 -6.89 20.51 -8.41
N LYS A 302 -7.26 21.68 -8.91
CA LYS A 302 -8.61 21.95 -9.46
C LYS A 302 -8.97 21.05 -10.65
N THR A 303 -7.98 20.38 -11.27
CA THR A 303 -8.20 19.46 -12.38
C THR A 303 -8.47 18.04 -11.93
N ILE A 304 -8.14 17.69 -10.67
CA ILE A 304 -8.41 16.38 -10.07
C ILE A 304 -9.90 16.31 -9.73
N LYS A 305 -10.65 15.54 -10.51
CA LYS A 305 -12.10 15.32 -10.36
C LYS A 305 -12.44 14.02 -9.64
N VAL A 306 -11.42 13.22 -9.33
CA VAL A 306 -11.57 11.97 -8.60
C VAL A 306 -12.05 12.28 -7.19
N PRO A 307 -13.04 11.56 -6.64
CA PRO A 307 -13.42 11.68 -5.23
C PRO A 307 -12.19 11.61 -4.33
N THR A 308 -11.93 12.65 -3.55
CA THR A 308 -10.67 12.77 -2.82
C THR A 308 -10.89 13.00 -1.32
N LEU A 309 -10.12 12.30 -0.48
CA LEU A 309 -9.96 12.59 0.94
C LEU A 309 -8.58 13.19 1.17
N VAL A 310 -8.54 14.38 1.78
CA VAL A 310 -7.31 14.95 2.34
C VAL A 310 -7.34 14.75 3.84
N ILE A 311 -6.33 14.07 4.39
CA ILE A 311 -6.15 13.88 5.83
C ILE A 311 -5.02 14.77 6.29
N GLY A 312 -5.27 15.58 7.30
CA GLY A 312 -4.27 16.40 7.97
C GLY A 312 -4.34 16.23 9.49
N ALA A 313 -3.29 16.59 10.18
CA ALA A 313 -3.21 16.47 11.62
C ALA A 313 -2.79 17.79 12.28
N GLN A 314 -3.32 18.02 13.51
CA GLN A 314 -3.14 19.30 14.21
C GLN A 314 -1.69 19.65 14.47
N TYR A 315 -0.86 18.65 14.69
CA TYR A 315 0.55 18.81 15.10
C TYR A 315 1.55 18.33 14.03
N ASP A 316 1.08 18.17 12.79
CA ASP A 316 1.87 17.69 11.66
C ASP A 316 3.12 18.57 11.39
N THR A 317 4.09 18.01 10.70
CA THR A 317 5.21 18.75 10.08
C THR A 317 4.72 19.71 8.98
N MET A 318 3.50 19.52 8.49
CA MET A 318 2.84 20.33 7.46
C MET A 318 1.63 21.08 8.02
N ASP A 319 1.39 22.29 7.53
CA ASP A 319 0.31 23.15 8.03
C ASP A 319 -1.09 22.53 7.79
N PRO A 320 -1.83 22.13 8.85
CA PRO A 320 -3.17 21.57 8.71
C PRO A 320 -4.17 22.53 8.07
N LYS A 321 -4.01 23.84 8.27
CA LYS A 321 -4.85 24.85 7.62
C LYS A 321 -4.61 24.93 6.12
N TYR A 322 -3.35 24.72 5.70
CA TYR A 322 -3.00 24.63 4.29
C TYR A 322 -3.60 23.37 3.66
N MET A 323 -3.53 22.21 4.34
CA MET A 323 -4.16 20.97 3.87
C MET A 323 -5.69 21.09 3.75
N GLU A 324 -6.35 21.78 4.69
CA GLU A 324 -7.78 22.10 4.57
C GLU A 324 -8.07 22.97 3.35
N ALA A 325 -7.27 24.02 3.14
CA ALA A 325 -7.39 24.89 1.97
C ALA A 325 -7.10 24.15 0.66
N MET A 326 -6.16 23.18 0.67
CA MET A 326 -5.86 22.28 -0.44
C MET A 326 -7.09 21.46 -0.84
N ALA A 327 -7.79 20.84 0.12
CA ALA A 327 -9.02 20.10 -0.14
C ALA A 327 -10.12 20.98 -0.78
N LYS A 328 -10.21 22.24 -0.38
CA LYS A 328 -11.20 23.20 -0.93
C LYS A 328 -10.93 23.58 -2.39
N LYS A 329 -9.70 23.38 -2.90
CA LYS A 329 -9.35 23.64 -4.30
C LYS A 329 -9.87 22.54 -5.24
N MET A 330 -10.06 21.32 -4.74
CA MET A 330 -10.52 20.18 -5.54
C MET A 330 -12.05 20.16 -5.66
N PRO A 331 -12.60 19.82 -6.85
CA PRO A 331 -14.05 19.85 -7.10
C PRO A 331 -14.85 18.90 -6.20
N ASP A 332 -14.34 17.71 -5.92
CA ASP A 332 -15.00 16.68 -5.13
C ASP A 332 -14.03 16.12 -4.06
N ALA A 333 -13.89 16.90 -2.98
CA ALA A 333 -12.99 16.54 -1.91
C ALA A 333 -13.57 16.80 -0.52
N ARG A 334 -13.18 15.93 0.43
CA ARG A 334 -13.45 16.06 1.86
C ARG A 334 -12.12 16.27 2.60
N PHE A 335 -12.14 17.08 3.65
CA PHE A 335 -11.02 17.23 4.58
C PHE A 335 -11.32 16.50 5.89
N LEU A 336 -10.35 15.74 6.39
CA LEU A 336 -10.37 15.10 7.71
C LEU A 336 -9.22 15.68 8.55
N LEU A 337 -9.57 16.35 9.66
CA LEU A 337 -8.58 16.76 10.64
C LEU A 337 -8.45 15.70 11.75
N CYS A 338 -7.23 15.27 12.02
CA CYS A 338 -6.87 14.47 13.20
C CYS A 338 -6.40 15.43 14.32
N PRO A 339 -7.28 15.79 15.27
CA PRO A 339 -7.01 16.88 16.22
C PRO A 339 -5.95 16.54 17.28
N LYS A 340 -5.64 15.25 17.47
CA LYS A 340 -4.61 14.78 18.41
C LYS A 340 -3.35 14.32 17.69
N GLY A 341 -3.43 14.13 16.36
CA GLY A 341 -2.41 13.51 15.54
C GLY A 341 -1.30 14.46 15.09
N ALA A 342 -0.19 13.86 14.69
CA ALA A 342 0.95 14.47 14.01
C ALA A 342 1.10 13.82 12.61
N HIS A 343 2.31 13.79 12.06
CA HIS A 343 2.57 13.25 10.72
C HIS A 343 2.16 11.78 10.56
N LEU A 344 2.33 10.97 11.62
CA LEU A 344 1.87 9.57 11.68
C LEU A 344 0.52 9.46 12.41
N ALA A 345 -0.48 10.25 11.98
CA ALA A 345 -1.81 10.32 12.61
C ALA A 345 -2.53 8.96 12.69
N MET A 346 -2.18 8.00 11.84
CA MET A 346 -2.65 6.61 11.93
C MET A 346 -2.19 5.89 13.21
N TYR A 347 -1.29 6.49 14.00
CA TYR A 347 -0.85 5.98 15.30
C TYR A 347 -1.32 6.84 16.46
N ASP A 348 -1.09 8.16 16.44
CA ASP A 348 -1.37 9.04 17.58
C ASP A 348 -2.79 9.62 17.61
N ASP A 349 -3.57 9.44 16.51
CA ASP A 349 -5.02 9.71 16.47
C ASP A 349 -5.80 8.65 15.66
N GLN A 350 -5.50 7.37 15.95
CA GLN A 350 -6.01 6.20 15.20
C GLN A 350 -7.52 6.23 14.99
N GLN A 351 -8.28 6.50 16.06
CA GLN A 351 -9.75 6.44 15.99
C GLN A 351 -10.31 7.45 14.99
N THR A 352 -9.82 8.69 15.02
CA THR A 352 -10.25 9.74 14.07
C THR A 352 -9.82 9.37 12.66
N TYR A 353 -8.55 8.98 12.50
CA TYR A 353 -7.96 8.64 11.20
C TYR A 353 -8.72 7.53 10.51
N PHE A 354 -8.85 6.37 11.15
CA PHE A 354 -9.47 5.20 10.51
C PHE A 354 -10.99 5.31 10.39
N THR A 355 -11.69 5.95 11.35
CA THR A 355 -13.13 6.17 11.21
C THR A 355 -13.43 7.07 10.00
N GLY A 356 -12.68 8.15 9.83
CA GLY A 356 -12.87 9.07 8.71
C GLY A 356 -12.48 8.45 7.36
N LEU A 357 -11.35 7.74 7.31
CA LEU A 357 -10.88 7.04 6.11
C LEU A 357 -11.85 5.94 5.66
N ILE A 358 -12.27 5.06 6.56
CA ILE A 358 -13.23 3.98 6.26
C ILE A 358 -14.58 4.55 5.85
N GLY A 359 -15.02 5.62 6.51
CA GLY A 359 -16.25 6.33 6.14
C GLY A 359 -16.19 6.88 4.71
N PHE A 360 -15.07 7.53 4.34
CA PHE A 360 -14.85 8.01 2.98
C PHE A 360 -14.88 6.89 1.94
N LEU A 361 -14.14 5.80 2.16
CA LEU A 361 -14.09 4.66 1.23
C LEU A 361 -15.49 4.08 0.99
N LYS A 362 -16.28 3.90 2.05
CA LYS A 362 -17.65 3.37 1.97
C LYS A 362 -18.63 4.36 1.32
N ASP A 363 -18.48 5.67 1.57
CA ASP A 363 -19.32 6.69 0.94
C ASP A 363 -19.09 6.75 -0.56
N VAL A 364 -17.82 6.73 -1.00
CA VAL A 364 -17.48 6.70 -2.44
C VAL A 364 -17.96 5.40 -3.10
N ASP A 365 -17.76 4.26 -2.45
CA ASP A 365 -18.23 2.96 -2.98
C ASP A 365 -19.75 2.92 -3.15
N ALA A 366 -20.48 3.55 -2.25
CA ALA A 366 -21.94 3.70 -2.30
C ALA A 366 -22.45 4.83 -3.22
N GLY A 367 -21.55 5.54 -3.91
CA GLY A 367 -21.91 6.68 -4.78
C GLY A 367 -22.49 7.88 -4.04
N LYS A 368 -22.17 8.06 -2.74
CA LYS A 368 -22.66 9.20 -1.97
C LYS A 368 -21.84 10.47 -2.25
N PRO A 369 -22.49 11.64 -2.27
CA PRO A 369 -21.78 12.90 -2.43
C PRO A 369 -20.84 13.15 -1.24
N LEU A 370 -19.66 13.76 -1.52
CA LEU A 370 -18.67 14.10 -0.49
C LEU A 370 -18.89 15.45 0.17
N ARG A 371 -19.72 16.30 -0.44
CA ARG A 371 -20.09 17.65 0.03
C ARG A 371 -21.57 17.74 0.34
#